data_0197b72a851411a54390ca019d5f0dca
#
_entry.id   0197b72a851411a54390ca019d5f0dca
#
_cell.length_a   1.000
_cell.length_b   1.000
_cell.length_c   1.000
_cell.angle_alpha   90.00
_cell.angle_beta   90.00
_cell.angle_gamma   90.00
#
_symmetry.space_group_name_H-M   'P 1'
#
loop_
_entity.id
_entity.type
_entity.pdbx_description
1 polymer ?
#
loop_
_entity_poly.entity_id
_entity_poly.type
_entity_poly.pdbx_seq_one_letter_code
_entity_poly.pdbx_strand_id
1 'polypeptide(L)'
;MTAIYGLFDKPDAAQRAYAGLKRAGIASRDITVVSGEPFEAFEFSHRDHSMILFRLALMGGIIGFVSAVALVVGTERAWPLVTGGMPIVAWWPNLVIIFEMTMLGAIVTTVISLLVTAGLPKFGRTLYDPAVADGKILVGAPAAGGADAIRETFNNAGASSVKTVDL
;
A
#
# COMPACT_ATOMS: atom_id res chain seq x y z
N MET A 1 21.15 9.12 -4.74
CA MET A 1 20.55 9.22 -6.09
C MET A 1 19.89 10.57 -6.20
N THR A 2 20.19 11.34 -7.27
CA THR A 2 19.60 12.68 -7.43
C THR A 2 18.21 12.55 -8.04
N ALA A 3 17.22 13.20 -7.46
CA ALA A 3 15.86 13.29 -7.99
C ALA A 3 15.47 14.76 -8.18
N ILE A 4 14.65 15.01 -9.19
CA ILE A 4 14.09 16.33 -9.50
C ILE A 4 12.60 16.25 -9.27
N TYR A 5 12.04 17.25 -8.58
CA TYR A 5 10.61 17.33 -8.38
C TYR A 5 10.07 18.73 -8.64
N GLY A 6 8.83 18.77 -9.12
CA GLY A 6 8.05 19.99 -9.29
C GLY A 6 6.87 20.01 -8.32
N LEU A 7 6.55 21.19 -7.82
CA LEU A 7 5.35 21.44 -7.02
C LEU A 7 4.27 22.09 -7.90
N PHE A 8 3.05 21.62 -7.77
CA PHE A 8 1.90 22.04 -8.56
C PHE A 8 0.74 22.43 -7.64
N ASP A 9 0.07 23.52 -7.95
CA ASP A 9 -1.10 24.00 -7.19
C ASP A 9 -2.41 23.36 -7.70
N LYS A 10 -2.41 22.82 -8.93
CA LYS A 10 -3.59 22.24 -9.56
C LYS A 10 -3.33 20.81 -10.02
N PRO A 11 -4.29 19.88 -9.81
CA PRO A 11 -4.15 18.49 -10.22
C PRO A 11 -3.99 18.31 -11.75
N ASP A 12 -4.64 19.19 -12.56
CA ASP A 12 -4.48 19.16 -14.02
C ASP A 12 -3.05 19.47 -14.47
N ALA A 13 -2.35 20.37 -13.76
CA ALA A 13 -0.95 20.67 -14.03
C ALA A 13 -0.04 19.48 -13.65
N ALA A 14 -0.29 18.85 -12.52
CA ALA A 14 0.40 17.64 -12.10
C ALA A 14 0.19 16.49 -13.08
N GLN A 15 -1.03 16.32 -13.62
CA GLN A 15 -1.32 15.32 -14.64
C GLN A 15 -0.58 15.60 -15.96
N ARG A 16 -0.48 16.86 -16.41
CA ARG A 16 0.32 17.22 -17.59
C ARG A 16 1.79 16.91 -17.38
N ALA A 17 2.33 17.20 -16.19
CA ALA A 17 3.70 16.87 -15.83
C ALA A 17 3.94 15.36 -15.84
N TYR A 18 3.05 14.58 -15.20
CA TYR A 18 3.10 13.12 -15.21
C TYR A 18 3.07 12.54 -16.62
N ALA A 19 2.13 12.99 -17.45
CA ALA A 19 2.02 12.55 -18.84
C ALA A 19 3.24 12.97 -19.68
N GLY A 20 3.84 14.15 -19.41
CA GLY A 20 5.05 14.63 -20.04
C GLY A 20 6.25 13.74 -19.73
N LEU A 21 6.45 13.39 -18.46
CA LEU A 21 7.51 12.48 -18.02
C LEU A 21 7.37 11.08 -18.63
N LYS A 22 6.15 10.58 -18.72
CA LYS A 22 5.85 9.28 -19.35
C LYS A 22 6.19 9.29 -20.85
N ARG A 23 5.88 10.40 -21.57
CA ARG A 23 6.27 10.58 -22.98
C ARG A 23 7.78 10.71 -23.15
N ALA A 24 8.49 11.27 -22.18
CA ALA A 24 9.96 11.33 -22.16
C ALA A 24 10.62 9.97 -21.85
N GLY A 25 9.82 8.89 -21.70
CA GLY A 25 10.33 7.53 -21.52
C GLY A 25 10.59 7.13 -20.08
N ILE A 26 10.20 7.95 -19.09
CA ILE A 26 10.31 7.61 -17.67
C ILE A 26 9.19 6.63 -17.31
N ALA A 27 9.55 5.48 -16.77
CA ALA A 27 8.57 4.47 -16.39
C ALA A 27 7.66 4.98 -15.26
N SER A 28 6.36 4.69 -15.33
CA SER A 28 5.37 5.14 -14.32
C SER A 28 5.72 4.74 -12.88
N ARG A 29 6.44 3.63 -12.70
CA ARG A 29 6.94 3.17 -11.39
C ARG A 29 8.03 4.07 -10.80
N ASP A 30 8.76 4.81 -11.65
CA ASP A 30 9.88 5.67 -11.26
C ASP A 30 9.40 7.13 -11.06
N ILE A 31 8.16 7.45 -11.45
CA ILE A 31 7.54 8.74 -11.20
C ILE A 31 6.85 8.67 -9.83
N THR A 32 7.28 9.52 -8.91
CA THR A 32 6.69 9.64 -7.59
C THR A 32 5.72 10.81 -7.57
N VAL A 33 4.47 10.57 -7.20
CA VAL A 33 3.49 11.62 -6.95
C VAL A 33 3.09 11.58 -5.50
N VAL A 34 3.16 12.72 -4.82
CA VAL A 34 2.76 12.89 -3.41
C VAL A 34 1.78 14.04 -3.31
N SER A 35 0.63 13.78 -2.72
CA SER A 35 -0.42 14.76 -2.49
C SER A 35 -1.01 14.57 -1.10
N GLY A 36 -1.48 15.66 -0.48
CA GLY A 36 -2.23 15.64 0.77
C GLY A 36 -3.69 15.20 0.60
N GLU A 37 -4.22 15.26 -0.63
CA GLU A 37 -5.60 14.87 -0.96
C GLU A 37 -5.62 13.72 -1.97
N PRO A 38 -6.61 12.80 -1.89
CA PRO A 38 -6.79 11.76 -2.88
C PRO A 38 -7.45 12.32 -4.16
N PHE A 39 -6.81 12.15 -5.30
CA PHE A 39 -7.33 12.58 -6.61
C PHE A 39 -7.69 11.38 -7.49
N GLU A 40 -8.76 10.66 -7.18
CA GLU A 40 -9.16 9.41 -7.84
C GLU A 40 -9.42 9.55 -9.35
N ALA A 41 -9.77 10.75 -9.83
CA ALA A 41 -10.09 11.01 -11.24
C ALA A 41 -8.86 11.07 -12.16
N PHE A 42 -7.64 11.07 -11.60
CA PHE A 42 -6.41 11.27 -12.36
C PHE A 42 -5.59 9.99 -12.51
N GLU A 43 -4.95 9.81 -13.67
CA GLU A 43 -4.17 8.61 -14.02
C GLU A 43 -3.04 8.31 -13.02
N PHE A 44 -2.42 9.35 -12.44
CA PHE A 44 -1.34 9.20 -11.47
C PHE A 44 -1.80 8.60 -10.12
N SER A 45 -3.10 8.57 -9.85
CA SER A 45 -3.69 8.00 -8.63
C SER A 45 -4.14 6.54 -8.79
N HIS A 46 -4.26 6.03 -10.02
CA HIS A 46 -4.75 4.68 -10.28
C HIS A 46 -3.69 3.62 -9.97
N ARG A 47 -3.75 3.06 -8.76
CA ARG A 47 -3.10 1.80 -8.41
C ARG A 47 -4.17 0.79 -7.99
N ASP A 48 -4.53 -0.10 -8.90
CA ASP A 48 -5.48 -1.20 -8.65
C ASP A 48 -4.87 -2.27 -7.71
N HIS A 49 -4.86 -1.98 -6.42
CA HIS A 49 -4.39 -2.93 -5.39
C HIS A 49 -5.53 -3.56 -4.57
N SER A 50 -6.76 -3.09 -4.76
CA SER A 50 -7.92 -3.50 -3.94
C SER A 50 -8.21 -5.01 -4.01
N MET A 51 -8.16 -5.58 -5.21
CA MET A 51 -8.40 -7.01 -5.42
C MET A 51 -7.34 -7.90 -4.76
N ILE A 52 -6.08 -7.45 -4.72
CA ILE A 52 -4.97 -8.22 -4.13
C ILE A 52 -5.14 -8.30 -2.62
N LEU A 53 -5.45 -7.18 -1.95
CA LEU A 53 -5.67 -7.13 -0.51
C LEU A 53 -6.82 -8.03 -0.07
N PHE A 54 -7.94 -8.01 -0.80
CA PHE A 54 -9.08 -8.89 -0.51
C PHE A 54 -8.72 -10.38 -0.62
N ARG A 55 -8.01 -10.76 -1.68
CA ARG A 55 -7.56 -12.16 -1.86
C ARG A 55 -6.60 -12.61 -0.77
N LEU A 56 -5.68 -11.75 -0.35
CA LEU A 56 -4.74 -12.04 0.73
C LEU A 56 -5.46 -12.15 2.08
N ALA A 57 -6.43 -11.27 2.37
CA ALA A 57 -7.26 -11.36 3.58
C ALA A 57 -8.05 -12.68 3.63
N LEU A 58 -8.65 -13.09 2.51
CA LEU A 58 -9.36 -14.35 2.39
C LEU A 58 -8.44 -15.55 2.64
N MET A 59 -7.25 -15.55 2.06
CA MET A 59 -6.24 -16.59 2.30
C MET A 59 -5.84 -16.65 3.77
N GLY A 60 -5.62 -15.50 4.41
CA GLY A 60 -5.32 -15.42 5.83
C GLY A 60 -6.43 -15.99 6.70
N GLY A 61 -7.68 -15.69 6.35
CA GLY A 61 -8.86 -16.28 7.02
C GLY A 61 -8.91 -17.80 6.88
N ILE A 62 -8.67 -18.33 5.69
CA ILE A 62 -8.64 -19.79 5.45
C ILE A 62 -7.52 -20.46 6.28
N ILE A 63 -6.33 -19.87 6.31
CA ILE A 63 -5.22 -20.39 7.12
C ILE A 63 -5.58 -20.35 8.61
N GLY A 64 -6.18 -19.25 9.09
CA GLY A 64 -6.66 -19.12 10.46
C GLY A 64 -7.70 -20.18 10.82
N PHE A 65 -8.68 -20.42 9.92
CA PHE A 65 -9.70 -21.45 10.09
C PHE A 65 -9.10 -22.86 10.20
N VAL A 66 -8.25 -23.24 9.26
CA VAL A 66 -7.61 -24.57 9.25
C VAL A 66 -6.75 -24.76 10.50
N SER A 67 -5.99 -23.73 10.89
CA SER A 67 -5.18 -23.75 12.11
C SER A 67 -6.04 -23.92 13.37
N ALA A 68 -7.18 -23.22 13.44
CA ALA A 68 -8.11 -23.34 14.55
C ALA A 68 -8.70 -24.74 14.69
N VAL A 69 -9.16 -25.32 13.58
CA VAL A 69 -9.71 -26.68 13.56
C VAL A 69 -8.64 -27.69 13.98
N ALA A 70 -7.43 -27.57 13.44
CA ALA A 70 -6.31 -28.45 13.80
C ALA A 70 -5.94 -28.32 15.28
N LEU A 71 -5.89 -27.11 15.81
CA LEU A 71 -5.59 -26.82 17.22
C LEU A 71 -6.66 -27.40 18.15
N VAL A 72 -7.92 -27.14 17.88
CA VAL A 72 -9.05 -27.60 18.69
C VAL A 72 -9.10 -29.15 18.71
N VAL A 73 -9.15 -29.77 17.53
CA VAL A 73 -9.21 -31.24 17.42
C VAL A 73 -7.97 -31.90 17.98
N GLY A 74 -6.79 -31.31 17.75
CA GLY A 74 -5.53 -31.83 18.25
C GLY A 74 -5.43 -31.79 19.77
N THR A 75 -5.76 -30.66 20.38
CA THR A 75 -5.68 -30.49 21.83
C THR A 75 -6.72 -31.32 22.58
N GLU A 76 -7.98 -31.35 22.11
CA GLU A 76 -9.04 -32.13 22.76
C GLU A 76 -8.83 -33.63 22.64
N ARG A 77 -8.24 -34.12 21.55
CA ARG A 77 -7.88 -35.53 21.42
C ARG A 77 -6.65 -35.91 22.21
N ALA A 78 -5.66 -35.00 22.31
CA ALA A 78 -4.44 -35.24 23.09
C ALA A 78 -4.73 -35.29 24.59
N TRP A 79 -5.72 -34.53 25.05
CA TRP A 79 -6.14 -34.48 26.47
C TRP A 79 -7.66 -34.64 26.58
N PRO A 80 -8.21 -35.86 26.45
CA PRO A 80 -9.63 -36.07 26.40
C PRO A 80 -10.26 -35.88 27.79
N LEU A 81 -10.99 -34.77 27.98
CA LEU A 81 -11.75 -34.47 29.17
C LEU A 81 -13.22 -34.82 28.92
N VAL A 82 -13.74 -35.76 29.72
CA VAL A 82 -15.19 -36.10 29.68
C VAL A 82 -15.93 -35.14 30.57
N THR A 83 -16.69 -34.24 29.98
CA THR A 83 -17.50 -33.22 30.70
C THR A 83 -18.98 -33.41 30.39
N GLY A 84 -19.76 -33.81 31.36
CA GLY A 84 -21.24 -33.77 31.34
C GLY A 84 -21.92 -34.46 30.15
N GLY A 85 -21.32 -35.55 29.60
CA GLY A 85 -21.88 -36.27 28.47
C GLY A 85 -21.64 -35.60 27.09
N MET A 86 -20.88 -34.54 27.03
CA MET A 86 -20.47 -33.93 25.74
C MET A 86 -19.47 -34.81 25.01
N PRO A 87 -19.44 -34.78 23.65
CA PRO A 87 -18.42 -35.43 22.90
C PRO A 87 -17.06 -34.80 23.17
N ILE A 88 -15.94 -35.56 23.05
CA ILE A 88 -14.58 -35.07 23.29
C ILE A 88 -14.28 -33.85 22.43
N VAL A 89 -14.70 -33.85 21.14
CA VAL A 89 -14.65 -32.69 20.26
C VAL A 89 -16.03 -32.02 20.25
N ALA A 90 -16.20 -30.98 21.07
CA ALA A 90 -17.46 -30.28 21.21
C ALA A 90 -17.51 -29.07 20.25
N TRP A 91 -18.11 -29.23 19.08
CA TRP A 91 -18.12 -28.21 18.03
C TRP A 91 -18.74 -26.88 18.47
N TRP A 92 -19.83 -26.89 19.26
CA TRP A 92 -20.53 -25.66 19.64
C TRP A 92 -19.67 -24.70 20.47
N PRO A 93 -19.00 -25.10 21.55
CA PRO A 93 -18.09 -24.23 22.28
C PRO A 93 -16.89 -23.82 21.43
N ASN A 94 -16.41 -24.71 20.57
CA ASN A 94 -15.24 -24.48 19.74
C ASN A 94 -15.47 -23.51 18.57
N LEU A 95 -16.73 -23.26 18.20
CA LEU A 95 -17.05 -22.25 17.18
C LEU A 95 -16.50 -20.88 17.53
N VAL A 96 -16.43 -20.52 18.81
CA VAL A 96 -15.84 -19.24 19.25
C VAL A 96 -14.37 -19.18 18.88
N ILE A 97 -13.61 -20.22 19.22
CA ILE A 97 -12.16 -20.29 18.91
C ILE A 97 -11.93 -20.30 17.39
N ILE A 98 -12.73 -21.06 16.66
CA ILE A 98 -12.64 -21.16 15.20
C ILE A 98 -12.93 -19.79 14.57
N PHE A 99 -13.96 -19.09 15.03
CA PHE A 99 -14.28 -17.75 14.55
C PHE A 99 -13.15 -16.76 14.83
N GLU A 100 -12.68 -16.70 16.09
CA GLU A 100 -11.63 -15.78 16.52
C GLU A 100 -10.33 -15.99 15.74
N MET A 101 -9.88 -17.23 15.59
CA MET A 101 -8.67 -17.55 14.84
C MET A 101 -8.82 -17.27 13.34
N THR A 102 -10.01 -17.47 12.77
CA THR A 102 -10.30 -17.10 11.37
C THR A 102 -10.18 -15.60 11.18
N MET A 103 -10.79 -14.81 12.06
CA MET A 103 -10.74 -13.35 12.03
C MET A 103 -9.32 -12.84 12.26
N LEU A 104 -8.62 -13.42 13.25
CA LEU A 104 -7.22 -13.08 13.53
C LEU A 104 -6.34 -13.32 12.29
N GLY A 105 -6.48 -14.47 11.63
CA GLY A 105 -5.75 -14.79 10.41
C GLY A 105 -6.00 -13.78 9.29
N ALA A 106 -7.26 -13.40 9.07
CA ALA A 106 -7.63 -12.40 8.08
C ALA A 106 -7.04 -11.01 8.42
N ILE A 107 -7.17 -10.57 9.67
CA ILE A 107 -6.68 -9.25 10.12
C ILE A 107 -5.16 -9.17 10.03
N VAL A 108 -4.43 -10.14 10.57
CA VAL A 108 -2.97 -10.15 10.57
C VAL A 108 -2.44 -10.14 9.13
N THR A 109 -3.01 -10.98 8.27
CA THR A 109 -2.60 -11.04 6.86
C THR A 109 -2.90 -9.72 6.15
N THR A 110 -4.03 -9.08 6.41
CA THR A 110 -4.37 -7.77 5.85
C THR A 110 -3.38 -6.70 6.29
N VAL A 111 -3.06 -6.63 7.58
CA VAL A 111 -2.10 -5.65 8.12
C VAL A 111 -0.71 -5.86 7.51
N ILE A 112 -0.21 -7.10 7.49
CA ILE A 112 1.09 -7.42 6.88
C ILE A 112 1.08 -7.05 5.39
N SER A 113 0.05 -7.42 4.65
CA SER A 113 -0.09 -7.11 3.23
C SER A 113 -0.11 -5.61 2.97
N LEU A 114 -0.79 -4.85 3.83
CA LEU A 114 -0.83 -3.39 3.74
C LEU A 114 0.56 -2.80 3.98
N LEU A 115 1.28 -3.23 4.99
CA LEU A 115 2.64 -2.77 5.28
C LEU A 115 3.60 -3.08 4.13
N VAL A 116 3.55 -4.31 3.60
CA VAL A 116 4.38 -4.73 2.46
C VAL A 116 4.03 -3.93 1.20
N THR A 117 2.74 -3.77 0.89
CA THR A 117 2.29 -3.02 -0.29
C THR A 117 2.61 -1.53 -0.18
N ALA A 118 2.54 -0.96 1.02
CA ALA A 118 2.95 0.42 1.31
C ALA A 118 4.48 0.59 1.35
N GLY A 119 5.24 -0.51 1.31
CA GLY A 119 6.70 -0.49 1.43
C GLY A 119 7.19 0.04 2.79
N LEU A 120 6.43 -0.21 3.85
CA LEU A 120 6.78 0.20 5.21
C LEU A 120 7.50 -0.94 5.96
N PRO A 121 8.47 -0.63 6.85
CA PRO A 121 9.02 0.70 7.16
C PRO A 121 9.99 1.21 6.08
N LYS A 122 9.90 2.50 5.75
CA LYS A 122 10.85 3.15 4.81
C LYS A 122 12.03 3.68 5.61
N PHE A 123 13.17 3.04 5.51
CA PHE A 123 14.41 3.45 6.18
C PHE A 123 15.24 4.47 5.38
N GLY A 124 14.86 4.76 4.12
CA GLY A 124 15.55 5.72 3.25
C GLY A 124 14.91 7.11 3.26
N ARG A 125 15.67 8.11 2.74
CA ARG A 125 15.12 9.44 2.49
C ARG A 125 14.02 9.32 1.42
N THR A 126 12.81 9.74 1.77
CA THR A 126 11.69 9.82 0.83
C THR A 126 11.63 11.22 0.24
N LEU A 127 11.25 11.29 -1.03
CA LEU A 127 10.98 12.57 -1.69
C LEU A 127 9.75 13.21 -1.02
N TYR A 128 9.96 14.25 -0.24
CA TYR A 128 8.91 14.99 0.47
C TYR A 128 9.25 16.46 0.55
N ASP A 129 8.26 17.32 0.33
CA ASP A 129 8.35 18.77 0.56
C ASP A 129 7.20 19.20 1.47
N PRO A 130 7.46 20.02 2.52
CA PRO A 130 6.41 20.52 3.41
C PRO A 130 5.25 21.23 2.70
N ALA A 131 5.48 21.81 1.53
CA ALA A 131 4.44 22.45 0.73
C ALA A 131 3.32 21.48 0.30
N VAL A 132 3.52 20.16 0.39
CA VAL A 132 2.47 19.17 0.17
C VAL A 132 1.42 19.23 1.28
N ALA A 133 1.80 19.56 2.51
CA ALA A 133 0.87 19.77 3.61
C ALA A 133 0.01 21.04 3.41
N ASP A 134 0.49 21.99 2.62
CA ASP A 134 -0.23 23.22 2.23
C ASP A 134 -1.13 23.02 0.97
N GLY A 135 -1.38 21.76 0.59
CA GLY A 135 -2.28 21.41 -0.52
C GLY A 135 -1.60 21.35 -1.90
N LYS A 136 -0.26 21.46 -1.99
CA LYS A 136 0.46 21.30 -3.25
C LYS A 136 0.67 19.84 -3.61
N ILE A 137 0.73 19.56 -4.91
CA ILE A 137 1.00 18.23 -5.43
C ILE A 137 2.47 18.18 -5.87
N LEU A 138 3.21 17.24 -5.33
CA LEU A 138 4.59 16.98 -5.69
C LEU A 138 4.64 15.89 -6.77
N VAL A 139 5.30 16.17 -7.89
CA VAL A 139 5.62 15.19 -8.93
C VAL A 139 7.13 15.11 -9.05
N GLY A 140 7.72 13.96 -8.85
CA GLY A 140 9.16 13.74 -8.87
C GLY A 140 9.57 12.61 -9.80
N ALA A 141 10.79 12.76 -10.37
CA ALA A 141 11.40 11.76 -11.22
C ALA A 141 12.91 11.67 -10.94
N PRO A 142 13.54 10.48 -11.16
CA PRO A 142 14.98 10.33 -11.04
C PRO A 142 15.70 11.15 -12.12
N ALA A 143 16.78 11.85 -11.75
CA ALA A 143 17.54 12.71 -12.64
C ALA A 143 18.28 11.94 -13.78
N ALA A 144 18.33 10.61 -13.71
CA ALA A 144 19.00 9.74 -14.68
C ALA A 144 18.42 9.82 -16.11
N GLY A 145 17.22 10.38 -16.29
CA GLY A 145 16.55 10.55 -17.57
C GLY A 145 16.86 11.86 -18.31
N GLY A 146 17.82 12.68 -17.82
CA GLY A 146 18.13 14.00 -18.39
C GLY A 146 17.52 15.12 -17.54
N ALA A 147 18.33 15.70 -16.65
CA ALA A 147 17.89 16.69 -15.68
C ALA A 147 17.21 17.92 -16.33
N ASP A 148 17.75 18.38 -17.45
CA ASP A 148 17.23 19.57 -18.13
C ASP A 148 15.89 19.31 -18.82
N ALA A 149 15.71 18.16 -19.45
CA ALA A 149 14.45 17.76 -20.07
C ALA A 149 13.33 17.58 -19.02
N ILE A 150 13.65 17.05 -17.83
CA ILE A 150 12.70 16.93 -16.72
C ILE A 150 12.28 18.31 -16.21
N ARG A 151 13.24 19.22 -16.02
CA ARG A 151 12.96 20.60 -15.58
C ARG A 151 12.10 21.36 -16.59
N GLU A 152 12.42 21.21 -17.87
CA GLU A 152 11.63 21.82 -18.95
C GLU A 152 10.21 21.26 -18.97
N THR A 153 10.03 19.96 -18.79
CA THR A 153 8.71 19.32 -18.70
C THR A 153 7.89 19.87 -17.53
N PHE A 154 8.51 20.06 -16.36
CA PHE A 154 7.84 20.64 -15.20
C PHE A 154 7.47 22.10 -15.40
N ASN A 155 8.36 22.90 -15.96
CA ASN A 155 8.10 24.31 -16.25
C ASN A 155 6.96 24.48 -17.29
N ASN A 156 6.98 23.69 -18.36
CA ASN A 156 5.95 23.68 -19.38
C ASN A 156 4.58 23.20 -18.86
N ALA A 157 4.57 22.34 -17.86
CA ALA A 157 3.35 21.89 -17.19
C ALA A 157 2.78 22.92 -16.18
N GLY A 158 3.57 23.95 -15.85
CA GLY A 158 3.15 25.02 -14.92
C GLY A 158 3.49 24.71 -13.45
N ALA A 159 4.70 24.20 -13.20
CA ALA A 159 5.21 23.98 -11.84
C ALA A 159 5.40 25.33 -11.12
N SER A 160 4.92 25.43 -9.87
CA SER A 160 5.14 26.61 -9.01
C SER A 160 6.60 26.70 -8.57
N SER A 161 7.29 25.57 -8.40
CA SER A 161 8.71 25.50 -8.14
C SER A 161 9.28 24.15 -8.58
N VAL A 162 10.55 24.14 -9.04
CA VAL A 162 11.28 22.93 -9.40
C VAL A 162 12.55 22.87 -8.55
N LYS A 163 12.70 21.76 -7.82
CA LYS A 163 13.83 21.56 -6.91
C LYS A 163 14.54 20.23 -7.22
N THR A 164 15.81 20.17 -6.87
CA THR A 164 16.64 18.96 -6.97
C THR A 164 17.02 18.51 -5.58
N VAL A 165 16.91 17.22 -5.30
CA VAL A 165 17.24 16.61 -4.00
C VAL A 165 18.10 15.37 -4.21
N ASP A 166 19.07 15.18 -3.36
CA ASP A 166 19.85 13.95 -3.27
C ASP A 166 19.19 13.02 -2.24
N LEU A 167 18.77 11.84 -2.70
CA LEU A 167 18.09 10.78 -1.95
C LEU A 167 19.07 9.71 -1.45
#